data_503eb48dba14fec268fe0d958d08b320
#
_entry.id   503eb48dba14fec268fe0d958d08b320
#
_cell.length_a   1.000
_cell.length_b   1.000
_cell.length_c   1.000
_cell.angle_alpha   90.00
_cell.angle_beta   90.00
_cell.angle_gamma   90.00
#
_symmetry.space_group_name_H-M   'P 1'
#
loop_
_entity.id
_entity.type
_entity.pdbx_description
1 polymer ?
#
loop_
_entity_poly.entity_id
_entity_poly.type
_entity_poly.pdbx_seq_one_letter_code
_entity_poly.pdbx_strand_id
1 'polypeptide(L)'
;MNIDSIFQENNLSEARILSATDKIEIPEMWSFLLTEEDKDKKKALVIERWSDFSSLLPKTLHLLEELLEDVFLVVHQQQIKMVYLLLVDEEYVLYVGNMPTTDSHIAILPDQLQHFYKHLHNGWFENISGGLGLLPIEKVRFLSESEWGLPQEILQSTDLNKTYYVLHNGGNGFLCINIEDKENPKALIWWTNDAPKMDIDFWSYLDSWIEIGISY
;
A
#
# COMPACT_ATOMS: atom_id res chain seq x y z
N MET A 1 5.70 -24.18 9.57
CA MET A 1 5.95 -22.74 9.42
C MET A 1 6.03 -22.11 10.80
N ASN A 2 7.10 -21.37 11.13
CA ASN A 2 7.21 -20.60 12.38
C ASN A 2 6.93 -19.11 12.05
N ILE A 3 5.73 -18.63 12.35
CA ILE A 3 5.30 -17.26 12.03
C ILE A 3 6.14 -16.21 12.76
N ASP A 4 6.60 -16.48 13.97
CA ASP A 4 7.41 -15.53 14.75
C ASP A 4 8.77 -15.29 14.08
N SER A 5 9.40 -16.34 13.48
CA SER A 5 10.63 -16.20 12.71
C SER A 5 10.40 -15.32 11.47
N ILE A 6 9.31 -15.58 10.73
CA ILE A 6 8.95 -14.78 9.54
C ILE A 6 8.72 -13.32 9.92
N PHE A 7 8.00 -13.05 11.01
CA PHE A 7 7.76 -11.68 11.48
C PHE A 7 9.06 -10.99 11.88
N GLN A 8 9.98 -11.71 12.54
CA GLN A 8 11.28 -11.17 12.92
C GLN A 8 12.13 -10.79 11.71
N GLU A 9 12.19 -11.64 10.69
CA GLU A 9 12.93 -11.42 9.45
C GLU A 9 12.34 -10.26 8.61
N ASN A 10 11.05 -10.00 8.78
CA ASN A 10 10.30 -9.00 8.02
C ASN A 10 9.98 -7.72 8.82
N ASN A 11 10.81 -7.31 9.78
CA ASN A 11 10.64 -6.07 10.56
C ASN A 11 9.31 -5.97 11.36
N LEU A 12 8.69 -7.10 11.67
CA LEU A 12 7.52 -7.22 12.55
C LEU A 12 7.86 -7.90 13.87
N SER A 13 9.12 -7.84 14.31
CA SER A 13 9.51 -8.30 15.64
C SER A 13 8.63 -7.64 16.71
N GLU A 14 8.17 -8.41 17.69
CA GLU A 14 7.22 -7.99 18.72
C GLU A 14 5.77 -7.79 18.23
N ALA A 15 5.46 -8.05 16.96
CA ALA A 15 4.07 -8.07 16.53
C ALA A 15 3.31 -9.20 17.21
N ARG A 16 2.17 -8.86 17.81
CA ARG A 16 1.30 -9.86 18.46
C ARG A 16 0.08 -10.12 17.59
N ILE A 17 -0.13 -11.36 17.20
CA ILE A 17 -1.33 -11.77 16.46
C ILE A 17 -2.56 -11.60 17.38
N LEU A 18 -3.61 -10.99 16.82
CA LEU A 18 -4.90 -10.82 17.47
C LEU A 18 -5.76 -12.07 17.32
N SER A 19 -6.58 -12.32 18.32
CA SER A 19 -7.55 -13.41 18.38
C SER A 19 -8.94 -12.93 18.77
N ALA A 20 -9.94 -13.77 18.68
CA ALA A 20 -11.32 -13.47 19.08
C ALA A 20 -11.47 -13.06 20.57
N THR A 21 -10.49 -13.39 21.42
CA THR A 21 -10.50 -13.03 22.85
C THR A 21 -9.96 -11.61 23.11
N ASP A 22 -9.32 -10.99 22.13
CA ASP A 22 -8.82 -9.64 22.26
C ASP A 22 -9.97 -8.62 22.18
N LYS A 23 -10.09 -7.79 23.22
CA LYS A 23 -11.10 -6.73 23.30
C LYS A 23 -10.58 -5.45 22.64
N ILE A 24 -10.32 -5.53 21.34
CA ILE A 24 -9.79 -4.41 20.55
C ILE A 24 -10.81 -4.04 19.50
N GLU A 25 -11.05 -2.76 19.33
CA GLU A 25 -11.92 -2.24 18.28
C GLU A 25 -11.21 -2.33 16.93
N ILE A 26 -11.81 -3.06 16.00
CA ILE A 26 -11.34 -3.23 14.62
C ILE A 26 -12.46 -2.89 13.65
N PRO A 27 -12.16 -2.51 12.39
CA PRO A 27 -13.18 -2.34 11.37
C PRO A 27 -14.02 -3.61 11.21
N GLU A 28 -15.34 -3.46 11.09
CA GLU A 28 -16.27 -4.59 10.93
C GLU A 28 -15.85 -5.51 9.76
N MET A 29 -15.38 -4.91 8.67
CA MET A 29 -14.91 -5.62 7.48
C MET A 29 -13.67 -6.50 7.73
N TRP A 30 -12.96 -6.33 8.85
CA TRP A 30 -11.81 -7.14 9.25
C TRP A 30 -12.15 -8.20 10.30
N SER A 31 -13.37 -8.16 10.87
CA SER A 31 -13.77 -9.01 12.01
C SER A 31 -13.67 -10.52 11.73
N PHE A 32 -13.84 -10.94 10.47
CA PHE A 32 -13.70 -12.34 10.07
C PHE A 32 -12.31 -12.91 10.36
N LEU A 33 -11.26 -12.08 10.35
CA LEU A 33 -9.89 -12.51 10.64
C LEU A 33 -9.69 -12.93 12.10
N LEU A 34 -10.57 -12.52 13.01
CA LEU A 34 -10.53 -12.95 14.41
C LEU A 34 -11.25 -14.27 14.66
N THR A 35 -12.16 -14.69 13.77
CA THR A 35 -13.08 -15.79 14.00
C THR A 35 -12.94 -16.94 13.00
N GLU A 36 -12.46 -16.67 11.78
CA GLU A 36 -12.26 -17.70 10.77
C GLU A 36 -10.88 -18.33 10.94
N GLU A 37 -10.86 -19.64 11.17
CA GLU A 37 -9.64 -20.42 11.34
C GLU A 37 -9.19 -21.10 10.03
N ASP A 38 -10.12 -21.27 9.09
CA ASP A 38 -9.87 -21.88 7.78
C ASP A 38 -9.15 -20.86 6.87
N LYS A 39 -7.92 -21.20 6.49
CA LYS A 39 -7.07 -20.31 5.67
C LYS A 39 -7.65 -20.04 4.28
N ASP A 40 -8.24 -21.04 3.66
CA ASP A 40 -8.81 -20.88 2.31
C ASP A 40 -10.03 -19.96 2.34
N LYS A 41 -10.83 -20.04 3.40
CA LYS A 41 -11.93 -19.10 3.60
C LYS A 41 -11.45 -17.68 3.93
N LYS A 42 -10.42 -17.53 4.78
CA LYS A 42 -9.81 -16.22 5.03
C LYS A 42 -9.31 -15.60 3.73
N LYS A 43 -8.58 -16.37 2.92
CA LYS A 43 -8.10 -15.95 1.60
C LYS A 43 -9.25 -15.50 0.71
N ALA A 44 -10.30 -16.31 0.58
CA ALA A 44 -11.46 -15.98 -0.24
C ALA A 44 -12.15 -14.68 0.20
N LEU A 45 -12.30 -14.46 1.52
CA LEU A 45 -12.87 -13.24 2.06
C LEU A 45 -11.99 -12.01 1.83
N VAL A 46 -10.68 -12.17 1.89
CA VAL A 46 -9.73 -11.08 1.54
C VAL A 46 -9.86 -10.72 0.06
N ILE A 47 -9.83 -11.71 -0.84
CA ILE A 47 -9.97 -11.51 -2.29
C ILE A 47 -11.31 -10.81 -2.61
N GLU A 48 -12.39 -11.21 -1.94
CA GLU A 48 -13.69 -10.55 -2.07
C GLU A 48 -13.61 -9.06 -1.75
N ARG A 49 -12.86 -8.65 -0.70
CA ARG A 49 -12.67 -7.24 -0.34
C ARG A 49 -11.87 -6.45 -1.39
N TRP A 50 -10.94 -7.12 -2.06
CA TRP A 50 -10.16 -6.50 -3.13
C TRP A 50 -10.91 -6.43 -4.46
N SER A 51 -12.03 -7.12 -4.62
CA SER A 51 -12.78 -7.21 -5.89
C SER A 51 -13.22 -5.85 -6.45
N ASP A 52 -13.50 -4.85 -5.59
CA ASP A 52 -13.83 -3.48 -6.00
C ASP A 52 -12.69 -2.81 -6.80
N PHE A 53 -11.46 -3.31 -6.63
CA PHE A 53 -10.27 -2.80 -7.31
C PHE A 53 -9.79 -3.71 -8.46
N SER A 54 -10.51 -4.77 -8.80
CA SER A 54 -10.11 -5.77 -9.81
C SER A 54 -9.83 -5.18 -11.19
N SER A 55 -10.56 -4.14 -11.60
CA SER A 55 -10.31 -3.44 -12.86
C SER A 55 -9.14 -2.46 -12.82
N LEU A 56 -8.71 -2.04 -11.64
CA LEU A 56 -7.65 -1.05 -11.42
C LEU A 56 -6.31 -1.73 -11.10
N LEU A 57 -6.36 -2.86 -10.40
CA LEU A 57 -5.20 -3.61 -9.90
C LEU A 57 -5.31 -5.10 -10.27
N PRO A 58 -5.49 -5.45 -11.57
CA PRO A 58 -5.73 -6.83 -11.98
C PRO A 58 -4.55 -7.76 -11.69
N LYS A 59 -3.30 -7.28 -11.83
CA LYS A 59 -2.11 -8.09 -11.55
C LYS A 59 -1.94 -8.33 -10.05
N THR A 60 -2.13 -7.28 -9.25
CA THR A 60 -2.09 -7.39 -7.79
C THR A 60 -3.12 -8.40 -7.29
N LEU A 61 -4.36 -8.34 -7.80
CA LEU A 61 -5.40 -9.29 -7.41
C LEU A 61 -5.04 -10.72 -7.81
N HIS A 62 -4.55 -10.92 -9.05
CA HIS A 62 -4.07 -12.22 -9.51
C HIS A 62 -2.96 -12.79 -8.62
N LEU A 63 -1.97 -11.97 -8.25
CA LEU A 63 -0.91 -12.40 -7.34
C LEU A 63 -1.42 -12.74 -5.93
N LEU A 64 -2.39 -11.99 -5.42
CA LEU A 64 -3.04 -12.33 -4.14
C LEU A 64 -3.79 -13.66 -4.24
N GLU A 65 -4.48 -13.94 -5.35
CA GLU A 65 -5.16 -15.22 -5.59
C GLU A 65 -4.18 -16.40 -5.63
N GLU A 66 -3.01 -16.21 -6.22
CA GLU A 66 -2.02 -17.28 -6.39
C GLU A 66 -1.12 -17.48 -5.16
N LEU A 67 -0.59 -16.38 -4.62
CA LEU A 67 0.54 -16.41 -3.68
C LEU A 67 0.15 -16.20 -2.22
N LEU A 68 -1.07 -15.74 -1.92
CA LEU A 68 -1.50 -15.49 -0.56
C LEU A 68 -1.63 -16.80 0.23
N GLU A 69 -0.77 -16.99 1.24
CA GLU A 69 -0.76 -18.17 2.10
C GLU A 69 -1.64 -18.01 3.34
N ASP A 70 -1.60 -16.83 3.97
CA ASP A 70 -2.42 -16.54 5.15
C ASP A 70 -2.53 -15.03 5.36
N VAL A 71 -3.49 -14.62 6.21
CA VAL A 71 -3.68 -13.23 6.61
C VAL A 71 -3.87 -13.16 8.10
N PHE A 72 -3.21 -12.18 8.73
CA PHE A 72 -3.25 -11.99 10.17
C PHE A 72 -3.63 -10.56 10.54
N LEU A 73 -4.38 -10.39 11.62
CA LEU A 73 -4.44 -9.11 12.32
C LEU A 73 -3.39 -9.12 13.41
N VAL A 74 -2.58 -8.07 13.44
CA VAL A 74 -1.54 -7.93 14.44
C VAL A 74 -1.61 -6.57 15.13
N VAL A 75 -1.13 -6.51 16.36
CA VAL A 75 -0.72 -5.25 16.99
C VAL A 75 0.79 -5.16 16.93
N HIS A 76 1.29 -4.13 16.29
CA HIS A 76 2.70 -3.80 16.24
C HIS A 76 2.89 -2.29 16.47
N GLN A 77 3.77 -1.92 17.42
CA GLN A 77 4.00 -0.52 17.80
C GLN A 77 2.69 0.26 18.12
N GLN A 78 1.78 -0.39 18.84
CA GLN A 78 0.45 0.14 19.22
C GLN A 78 -0.51 0.38 18.04
N GLN A 79 -0.17 -0.05 16.85
CA GLN A 79 -1.03 0.03 15.67
C GLN A 79 -1.56 -1.35 15.30
N ILE A 80 -2.83 -1.40 14.90
CA ILE A 80 -3.44 -2.61 14.33
C ILE A 80 -3.16 -2.61 12.84
N LYS A 81 -2.64 -3.73 12.34
CA LYS A 81 -2.33 -3.93 10.93
C LYS A 81 -2.90 -5.25 10.45
N MET A 82 -3.29 -5.30 9.20
CA MET A 82 -3.54 -6.54 8.47
C MET A 82 -2.25 -6.94 7.75
N VAL A 83 -1.74 -8.11 8.05
CA VAL A 83 -0.52 -8.67 7.47
C VAL A 83 -0.90 -9.74 6.48
N TYR A 84 -0.48 -9.57 5.24
CA TYR A 84 -0.62 -10.50 4.13
C TYR A 84 0.67 -11.30 4.02
N LEU A 85 0.60 -12.61 4.19
CA LEU A 85 1.72 -13.52 4.04
C LEU A 85 1.68 -14.11 2.63
N LEU A 86 2.61 -13.72 1.78
CA LEU A 86 2.74 -14.21 0.41
C LEU A 86 3.91 -15.19 0.33
N LEU A 87 3.74 -16.29 -0.39
CA LEU A 87 4.82 -17.25 -0.66
C LEU A 87 5.28 -17.09 -2.11
N VAL A 88 6.52 -16.63 -2.28
CA VAL A 88 7.16 -16.34 -3.58
C VAL A 88 8.46 -17.14 -3.64
N ASP A 89 8.61 -18.05 -4.59
CA ASP A 89 9.83 -18.85 -4.80
C ASP A 89 10.42 -19.47 -3.51
N GLU A 90 9.54 -20.02 -2.65
CA GLU A 90 9.86 -20.62 -1.35
C GLU A 90 10.25 -19.60 -0.24
N GLU A 91 10.21 -18.29 -0.51
CA GLU A 91 10.43 -17.21 0.46
C GLU A 91 9.12 -16.50 0.81
N TYR A 92 9.06 -15.93 2.03
CA TYR A 92 7.89 -15.19 2.48
C TYR A 92 8.08 -13.70 2.32
N VAL A 93 7.16 -13.07 1.58
CA VAL A 93 7.05 -11.62 1.43
C VAL A 93 5.85 -11.14 2.24
N LEU A 94 6.03 -10.08 3.02
CA LEU A 94 4.96 -9.50 3.82
C LEU A 94 4.52 -8.14 3.28
N TYR A 95 3.24 -8.07 2.95
CA TYR A 95 2.56 -6.79 2.75
C TYR A 95 1.73 -6.44 3.98
N VAL A 96 1.69 -5.17 4.32
CA VAL A 96 0.92 -4.68 5.46
C VAL A 96 -0.07 -3.60 5.02
N GLY A 97 -1.31 -3.73 5.51
CA GLY A 97 -2.33 -2.71 5.39
C GLY A 97 -2.67 -2.13 6.76
N ASN A 98 -2.63 -0.80 6.90
CA ASN A 98 -3.12 -0.15 8.11
C ASN A 98 -4.65 -0.09 8.10
N MET A 99 -5.25 0.14 9.29
CA MET A 99 -6.70 0.30 9.41
C MET A 99 -7.22 1.40 8.46
N PRO A 100 -8.34 1.16 7.76
CA PRO A 100 -8.99 2.20 6.98
C PRO A 100 -9.17 3.49 7.75
N THR A 101 -9.09 4.62 7.07
CA THR A 101 -9.12 5.94 7.71
C THR A 101 -10.21 6.83 7.15
N THR A 102 -10.74 7.70 8.02
CA THR A 102 -11.63 8.81 7.66
C THR A 102 -10.94 10.16 7.82
N ASP A 103 -9.62 10.18 7.93
CA ASP A 103 -8.84 11.41 8.04
C ASP A 103 -9.15 12.37 6.88
N SER A 104 -9.35 13.63 7.19
CA SER A 104 -9.68 14.66 6.20
C SER A 104 -8.60 14.88 5.13
N HIS A 105 -7.34 14.51 5.41
CA HIS A 105 -6.23 14.60 4.45
C HIS A 105 -6.44 13.73 3.20
N ILE A 106 -7.25 12.65 3.29
CA ILE A 106 -7.58 11.86 2.09
C ILE A 106 -8.37 12.65 1.04
N ALA A 107 -8.97 13.79 1.39
CA ALA A 107 -9.73 14.63 0.45
C ALA A 107 -8.89 15.25 -0.66
N ILE A 108 -7.56 15.23 -0.54
CA ILE A 108 -6.67 15.65 -1.64
C ILE A 108 -6.52 14.58 -2.72
N LEU A 109 -6.83 13.31 -2.39
CA LEU A 109 -6.68 12.17 -3.29
C LEU A 109 -7.84 12.10 -4.30
N PRO A 110 -7.63 11.56 -5.51
CA PRO A 110 -8.72 11.17 -6.40
C PRO A 110 -9.70 10.19 -5.75
N ASP A 111 -10.95 10.21 -6.18
CA ASP A 111 -12.06 9.47 -5.56
C ASP A 111 -11.78 7.97 -5.40
N GLN A 112 -11.18 7.33 -6.40
CA GLN A 112 -10.85 5.89 -6.34
C GLN A 112 -9.79 5.58 -5.26
N LEU A 113 -8.80 6.48 -5.07
CA LEU A 113 -7.85 6.35 -3.97
C LEU A 113 -8.52 6.63 -2.64
N GLN A 114 -9.37 7.67 -2.53
CA GLN A 114 -10.15 7.89 -1.31
C GLN A 114 -10.97 6.65 -0.94
N HIS A 115 -11.56 5.97 -1.93
CA HIS A 115 -12.30 4.73 -1.72
C HIS A 115 -11.39 3.64 -1.14
N PHE A 116 -10.19 3.46 -1.70
CA PHE A 116 -9.20 2.52 -1.17
C PHE A 116 -8.87 2.79 0.30
N TYR A 117 -8.53 4.05 0.63
CA TYR A 117 -8.13 4.44 2.00
C TYR A 117 -9.27 4.33 3.01
N LYS A 118 -10.51 4.53 2.59
CA LYS A 118 -11.71 4.47 3.45
C LYS A 118 -12.22 3.05 3.68
N HIS A 119 -12.09 2.19 2.67
CA HIS A 119 -12.82 0.92 2.64
C HIS A 119 -11.92 -0.31 2.61
N LEU A 120 -10.64 -0.17 2.32
CA LEU A 120 -9.73 -1.30 2.31
C LEU A 120 -8.58 -1.10 3.30
N HIS A 121 -7.67 -0.15 3.03
CA HIS A 121 -6.50 0.11 3.87
C HIS A 121 -6.09 1.57 3.84
N ASN A 122 -5.65 2.11 4.97
CA ASN A 122 -4.86 3.34 5.00
C ASN A 122 -3.42 3.03 4.58
N GLY A 123 -3.21 2.90 3.28
CA GLY A 123 -1.97 2.42 2.70
C GLY A 123 -1.84 0.89 2.77
N TRP A 124 -1.18 0.33 1.76
CA TRP A 124 -0.85 -1.09 1.66
C TRP A 124 0.48 -1.23 0.91
N PHE A 125 1.50 -1.77 1.54
CA PHE A 125 2.88 -1.71 1.06
C PHE A 125 3.70 -2.91 1.56
N GLU A 126 4.82 -3.18 0.87
CA GLU A 126 5.80 -4.17 1.29
C GLU A 126 6.48 -3.71 2.59
N ASN A 127 6.56 -4.61 3.58
CA ASN A 127 6.88 -4.21 4.95
C ASN A 127 8.37 -3.90 5.21
N ILE A 128 9.29 -4.51 4.47
CA ILE A 128 10.73 -4.28 4.66
C ILE A 128 11.15 -2.93 4.08
N SER A 129 10.81 -2.68 2.81
CA SER A 129 11.14 -1.43 2.12
C SER A 129 10.28 -0.26 2.59
N GLY A 130 9.07 -0.56 3.08
CA GLY A 130 8.04 0.44 3.36
C GLY A 130 7.49 1.14 2.12
N GLY A 131 7.70 0.55 0.94
CA GLY A 131 7.28 1.03 -0.36
C GLY A 131 6.62 -0.05 -1.20
N LEU A 132 6.74 0.06 -2.55
CA LEU A 132 6.20 -0.92 -3.49
C LEU A 132 4.70 -1.19 -3.30
N GLY A 133 3.98 -0.15 -2.92
CA GLY A 133 2.56 -0.12 -2.64
C GLY A 133 2.15 1.26 -2.13
N LEU A 134 0.86 1.45 -1.84
CA LEU A 134 0.33 2.73 -1.38
C LEU A 134 0.82 3.05 0.03
N LEU A 135 1.38 4.23 0.22
CA LEU A 135 1.78 4.74 1.52
C LEU A 135 0.56 5.08 2.39
N PRO A 136 0.66 4.99 3.73
CA PRO A 136 -0.35 5.56 4.62
C PRO A 136 -0.52 7.07 4.39
N ILE A 137 -1.73 7.61 4.57
CA ILE A 137 -2.02 9.02 4.27
C ILE A 137 -1.10 9.98 5.03
N GLU A 138 -0.71 9.63 6.25
CA GLU A 138 0.22 10.41 7.08
C GLU A 138 1.66 10.43 6.53
N LYS A 139 1.97 9.61 5.55
CA LYS A 139 3.25 9.59 4.82
C LYS A 139 3.17 10.17 3.41
N VAL A 140 1.98 10.44 2.91
CA VAL A 140 1.80 11.17 1.64
C VAL A 140 2.32 12.60 1.82
N ARG A 141 3.17 13.08 0.90
CA ARG A 141 3.82 14.39 0.97
C ARG A 141 3.81 15.08 -0.38
N PHE A 142 3.73 16.40 -0.36
CA PHE A 142 4.00 17.18 -1.55
C PHE A 142 5.50 17.15 -1.89
N LEU A 143 5.82 17.18 -3.18
CA LEU A 143 7.22 17.20 -3.62
C LEU A 143 7.98 18.42 -3.09
N SER A 144 7.29 19.53 -2.83
CA SER A 144 7.86 20.74 -2.24
C SER A 144 8.33 20.57 -0.78
N GLU A 145 7.92 19.52 -0.09
CA GLU A 145 8.32 19.23 1.30
C GLU A 145 9.70 18.56 1.39
N SER A 146 10.35 18.27 0.25
CA SER A 146 11.65 17.61 0.19
C SER A 146 12.63 18.38 -0.68
N GLU A 147 13.93 18.24 -0.36
CA GLU A 147 15.02 18.73 -1.20
C GLU A 147 15.47 17.62 -2.14
N TRP A 148 15.33 17.81 -3.46
CA TRP A 148 15.58 16.77 -4.45
C TRP A 148 16.99 16.77 -5.05
N GLY A 149 17.75 17.86 -4.89
CA GLY A 149 19.10 17.98 -5.46
C GLY A 149 19.15 17.98 -6.99
N LEU A 150 18.02 18.19 -7.65
CA LEU A 150 17.88 18.15 -9.11
C LEU A 150 18.13 19.54 -9.73
N PRO A 151 18.52 19.59 -11.04
CA PRO A 151 18.60 20.85 -11.78
C PRO A 151 17.31 21.65 -11.75
N GLN A 152 17.43 22.98 -11.75
CA GLN A 152 16.28 23.89 -11.67
C GLN A 152 15.25 23.66 -12.80
N GLU A 153 15.70 23.29 -14.00
CA GLU A 153 14.86 22.98 -15.14
C GLU A 153 13.94 21.80 -14.87
N ILE A 154 14.45 20.77 -14.17
CA ILE A 154 13.65 19.61 -13.76
C ILE A 154 12.68 20.01 -12.65
N LEU A 155 13.14 20.77 -11.65
CA LEU A 155 12.27 21.22 -10.55
C LEU A 155 11.10 22.09 -11.02
N GLN A 156 11.26 22.78 -12.16
CA GLN A 156 10.23 23.62 -12.79
C GLN A 156 9.32 22.85 -13.77
N SER A 157 9.56 21.57 -14.01
CA SER A 157 8.77 20.77 -14.95
C SER A 157 7.35 20.49 -14.47
N THR A 158 7.09 20.62 -13.16
CA THR A 158 5.77 20.51 -12.53
C THR A 158 5.67 21.42 -11.31
N ASP A 159 4.45 21.76 -10.88
CA ASP A 159 4.25 22.49 -9.63
C ASP A 159 4.43 21.54 -8.43
N LEU A 160 5.58 21.62 -7.77
CA LEU A 160 5.92 20.77 -6.62
C LEU A 160 4.95 20.96 -5.43
N ASN A 161 4.29 22.13 -5.30
CA ASN A 161 3.31 22.39 -4.24
C ASN A 161 1.95 21.77 -4.54
N LYS A 162 1.73 21.31 -5.76
CA LYS A 162 0.49 20.65 -6.21
C LYS A 162 0.71 19.21 -6.64
N THR A 163 1.93 18.70 -6.49
CA THR A 163 2.30 17.34 -6.82
C THR A 163 2.71 16.61 -5.55
N TYR A 164 2.02 15.53 -5.22
CA TYR A 164 2.34 14.69 -4.07
C TYR A 164 2.61 13.26 -4.50
N TYR A 165 3.48 12.57 -3.76
CA TYR A 165 3.74 11.15 -3.98
C TYR A 165 2.91 10.28 -3.03
N VAL A 166 2.43 9.16 -3.54
CA VAL A 166 1.62 8.17 -2.81
C VAL A 166 2.31 6.81 -2.68
N LEU A 167 3.42 6.61 -3.39
CA LEU A 167 4.22 5.41 -3.40
C LEU A 167 5.66 5.74 -3.76
N HIS A 168 6.61 4.99 -3.19
CA HIS A 168 7.97 4.89 -3.71
C HIS A 168 8.29 3.43 -4.08
N ASN A 169 9.15 3.26 -5.08
CA ASN A 169 9.49 1.93 -5.64
C ASN A 169 10.62 1.19 -4.91
N GLY A 170 10.90 1.57 -3.66
CA GLY A 170 12.03 1.03 -2.90
C GLY A 170 13.41 1.58 -3.31
N GLY A 171 13.48 2.36 -4.39
CA GLY A 171 14.70 2.98 -4.93
C GLY A 171 14.54 4.49 -5.10
N ASN A 172 14.75 4.96 -6.32
CA ASN A 172 14.82 6.38 -6.67
C ASN A 172 13.56 6.93 -7.37
N GLY A 173 12.49 6.15 -7.46
CA GLY A 173 11.25 6.51 -8.16
C GLY A 173 10.07 6.66 -7.21
N PHE A 174 9.25 7.71 -7.46
CA PHE A 174 8.03 8.02 -6.72
C PHE A 174 6.86 8.11 -7.68
N LEU A 175 5.77 7.41 -7.37
CA LEU A 175 4.51 7.54 -8.11
C LEU A 175 3.75 8.72 -7.53
N CYS A 176 3.51 9.73 -8.37
CA CYS A 176 2.98 11.02 -7.97
C CYS A 176 1.68 11.35 -8.67
N ILE A 177 0.90 12.22 -8.02
CA ILE A 177 -0.32 12.81 -8.56
C ILE A 177 -0.19 14.33 -8.49
N ASN A 178 -0.39 15.00 -9.62
CA ASN A 178 -0.50 16.44 -9.72
C ASN A 178 -1.99 16.84 -9.70
N ILE A 179 -2.35 17.73 -8.78
CA ILE A 179 -3.71 18.23 -8.56
C ILE A 179 -3.86 19.70 -8.97
N GLU A 180 -3.07 20.17 -9.92
CA GLU A 180 -3.24 21.51 -10.49
C GLU A 180 -4.64 21.68 -11.07
N ASP A 181 -5.08 20.67 -11.83
CA ASP A 181 -6.49 20.49 -12.21
C ASP A 181 -7.10 19.39 -11.33
N LYS A 182 -7.90 19.78 -10.34
CA LYS A 182 -8.53 18.85 -9.41
C LYS A 182 -9.59 17.96 -10.05
N GLU A 183 -10.21 18.43 -11.14
CA GLU A 183 -11.23 17.67 -11.85
C GLU A 183 -10.59 16.61 -12.76
N ASN A 184 -9.33 16.84 -13.16
CA ASN A 184 -8.59 15.93 -14.03
C ASN A 184 -7.13 15.80 -13.57
N PRO A 185 -6.88 15.17 -12.41
CA PRO A 185 -5.54 15.00 -11.84
C PRO A 185 -4.66 14.17 -12.77
N LYS A 186 -3.41 14.59 -12.93
CA LYS A 186 -2.43 13.91 -13.77
C LYS A 186 -1.46 13.12 -12.93
N ALA A 187 -1.03 11.96 -13.45
CA ALA A 187 -0.02 11.15 -12.79
C ALA A 187 1.34 11.26 -13.48
N LEU A 188 2.38 11.12 -12.67
CA LEU A 188 3.76 11.15 -13.14
C LEU A 188 4.65 10.27 -12.24
N ILE A 189 5.80 9.87 -12.77
CA ILE A 189 6.88 9.32 -11.95
C ILE A 189 7.90 10.42 -11.73
N TRP A 190 8.18 10.70 -10.46
CA TRP A 190 9.26 11.57 -10.04
C TRP A 190 10.50 10.74 -9.71
N TRP A 191 11.63 11.10 -10.31
CA TRP A 191 12.91 10.43 -10.06
C TRP A 191 13.84 11.33 -9.24
N THR A 192 14.61 10.76 -8.30
CA THR A 192 15.57 11.52 -7.51
C THR A 192 16.82 11.91 -8.28
N ASN A 193 17.06 11.33 -9.46
CA ASN A 193 18.30 11.47 -10.24
C ASN A 193 18.06 11.64 -11.75
N ASP A 194 16.83 11.82 -12.20
CA ASP A 194 16.48 11.94 -13.61
C ASP A 194 15.25 12.86 -13.80
N ALA A 195 14.94 13.17 -15.05
CA ALA A 195 13.72 13.89 -15.42
C ALA A 195 12.46 13.06 -15.13
N PRO A 196 11.35 13.70 -14.69
CA PRO A 196 10.12 12.99 -14.41
C PRO A 196 9.52 12.42 -15.69
N LYS A 197 8.82 11.29 -15.56
CA LYS A 197 8.00 10.72 -16.61
C LYS A 197 6.56 11.22 -16.44
N MET A 198 6.15 12.12 -17.31
CA MET A 198 4.85 12.81 -17.25
C MET A 198 3.73 12.00 -17.90
N ASP A 199 2.47 12.35 -17.57
CA ASP A 199 1.25 11.87 -18.21
C ASP A 199 1.15 10.34 -18.30
N ILE A 200 1.44 9.66 -17.20
CA ILE A 200 1.35 8.19 -17.09
C ILE A 200 -0.06 7.76 -16.66
N ASP A 201 -0.41 6.52 -16.94
CA ASP A 201 -1.57 5.88 -16.32
C ASP A 201 -1.24 5.45 -14.88
N PHE A 202 -1.86 6.12 -13.91
CA PHE A 202 -1.58 5.92 -12.49
C PHE A 202 -1.75 4.48 -12.05
N TRP A 203 -2.91 3.88 -12.37
CA TRP A 203 -3.27 2.56 -11.89
C TRP A 203 -2.42 1.47 -12.52
N SER A 204 -2.13 1.57 -13.82
CA SER A 204 -1.22 0.63 -14.49
C SER A 204 0.19 0.63 -13.90
N TYR A 205 0.70 1.82 -13.52
CA TYR A 205 2.02 1.91 -12.87
C TYR A 205 1.98 1.42 -11.43
N LEU A 206 0.95 1.76 -10.66
CA LEU A 206 0.77 1.24 -9.31
C LEU A 206 0.73 -0.29 -9.31
N ASP A 207 -0.13 -0.88 -10.16
CA ASP A 207 -0.28 -2.33 -10.28
C ASP A 207 1.02 -3.02 -10.69
N SER A 208 1.75 -2.44 -11.67
CA SER A 208 3.04 -2.98 -12.10
C SER A 208 4.14 -2.87 -11.05
N TRP A 209 4.16 -1.80 -10.25
CA TRP A 209 5.17 -1.66 -9.20
C TRP A 209 4.88 -2.55 -8.00
N ILE A 210 3.62 -2.80 -7.70
CA ILE A 210 3.24 -3.81 -6.71
C ILE A 210 3.64 -5.21 -7.21
N GLU A 211 3.35 -5.55 -8.47
CA GLU A 211 3.77 -6.81 -9.10
C GLU A 211 5.28 -7.03 -8.96
N ILE A 212 6.08 -6.01 -9.28
CA ILE A 212 7.54 -6.05 -9.09
C ILE A 212 7.89 -6.29 -7.62
N GLY A 213 7.25 -5.57 -6.71
CA GLY A 213 7.52 -5.70 -5.26
C GLY A 213 7.15 -7.05 -4.66
N ILE A 214 6.22 -7.76 -5.27
CA ILE A 214 5.85 -9.13 -4.84
C ILE A 214 6.79 -10.16 -5.49
N SER A 215 7.21 -9.94 -6.74
CA SER A 215 7.92 -10.96 -7.55
C SER A 215 9.44 -10.90 -7.46
N TYR A 216 10.01 -9.94 -6.74
CA TYR A 216 11.46 -9.71 -6.58
C TYR A 216 11.85 -9.46 -5.13
#